data_3dfaa2923fe91f153544f93e0aff6284
#
_entry.id   3dfaa2923fe91f153544f93e0aff6284
#
_cell.length_a   1.000
_cell.length_b   1.000
_cell.length_c   1.000
_cell.angle_alpha   90.00
_cell.angle_beta   90.00
_cell.angle_gamma   90.00
#
_symmetry.space_group_name_H-M   'P 1'
#
loop_
_entity.id
_entity.type
_entity.pdbx_description
1 polymer ?
#
loop_
_entity_poly.entity_id
_entity_poly.type
_entity_poly.pdbx_seq_one_letter_code
_entity_poly.pdbx_strand_id
1 'polypeptide(L)'
;MSIGQIVQVIGAVVDIEFAREEMPRIYEALVLEQDKDNTLAEAGLTFEVQQQLGDGIVRTIAMGSSDGLRRGMKVKSTGSEISVPVGPKTLGRIMDVLGRPVDDCGPIGEEERRPIHRAAPKFDELSPSVDLLETGIKVIDLICPFAKGGKVGLFGGAGVGKTVNMMEFINNIAKAYGGYSVFAGVGERTREGNDFYHEMEASKVLDKVAMVFGQMNEPPGNRLRVALTGLTMAEAFRDEGRDILLFIDNIYRYTLAGTEVSALLGRMPSAVGYQPTLAEEMGKLQERITSTKVGSITSIQAVYVPADDLTDPSPATTFSHLDATVVLSRDIASLGIYPAVDPLDSTSRQVDPNVIGEEHYTVCRRVQEMLQKYKELRDIIAILGMDELSPEDKLAVTRARKIQRFLSQPFHVAEVFTGTPGKYVPLKETIRGFKMIVNGECDELPEQAFYMVGTIDEAFEKAKTIK
;
A
#
# COMPACT_ATOMS: atom_id res chain seq x y z
N MET A 1 -26.38 -18.96 20.71
CA MET A 1 -26.21 -18.82 19.26
C MET A 1 -27.60 -18.96 18.65
N SER A 2 -28.12 -17.87 18.11
CA SER A 2 -29.47 -17.84 17.49
C SER A 2 -29.44 -18.35 16.05
N ILE A 3 -30.57 -18.86 15.60
CA ILE A 3 -30.73 -19.32 14.22
C ILE A 3 -31.79 -18.43 13.56
N GLY A 4 -31.38 -17.81 12.47
CA GLY A 4 -32.27 -17.02 11.61
C GLY A 4 -32.59 -17.73 10.31
N GLN A 5 -33.46 -17.11 9.53
CA GLN A 5 -33.90 -17.60 8.24
C GLN A 5 -33.83 -16.52 7.18
N ILE A 6 -33.33 -16.87 6.00
CA ILE A 6 -33.27 -15.94 4.86
C ILE A 6 -34.69 -15.60 4.41
N VAL A 7 -35.00 -14.31 4.37
CA VAL A 7 -36.31 -13.80 3.91
C VAL A 7 -36.19 -13.09 2.55
N GLN A 8 -35.06 -12.53 2.23
CA GLN A 8 -34.81 -11.84 0.95
C GLN A 8 -33.35 -11.91 0.52
N VAL A 9 -33.11 -12.03 -0.80
CA VAL A 9 -31.77 -11.99 -1.42
C VAL A 9 -31.80 -10.93 -2.52
N ILE A 10 -30.90 -9.95 -2.42
CA ILE A 10 -30.76 -8.86 -3.38
C ILE A 10 -29.27 -8.79 -3.77
N GLY A 11 -28.83 -9.64 -4.71
CA GLY A 11 -27.41 -9.76 -5.03
C GLY A 11 -26.59 -10.16 -3.81
N ALA A 12 -25.58 -9.36 -3.47
CA ALA A 12 -24.73 -9.59 -2.30
C ALA A 12 -25.37 -9.20 -0.96
N VAL A 13 -26.54 -8.54 -0.97
CA VAL A 13 -27.30 -8.17 0.23
C VAL A 13 -28.33 -9.22 0.53
N VAL A 14 -28.37 -9.71 1.76
CA VAL A 14 -29.27 -10.75 2.23
C VAL A 14 -29.95 -10.29 3.52
N ASP A 15 -31.30 -10.31 3.50
CA ASP A 15 -32.10 -10.01 4.69
C ASP A 15 -32.46 -11.32 5.40
N ILE A 16 -32.21 -11.35 6.71
CA ILE A 16 -32.34 -12.54 7.54
C ILE A 16 -33.21 -12.19 8.75
N GLU A 17 -34.22 -13.02 9.01
CA GLU A 17 -35.13 -12.87 10.13
C GLU A 17 -34.64 -13.70 11.33
N PHE A 18 -34.61 -13.07 12.50
CA PHE A 18 -34.33 -13.69 13.79
C PHE A 18 -35.50 -13.43 14.78
N ALA A 19 -35.57 -14.20 15.85
CA ALA A 19 -36.42 -13.86 16.97
C ALA A 19 -36.06 -12.50 17.55
N ARG A 20 -37.04 -11.66 17.89
CA ARG A 20 -36.80 -10.28 18.35
C ARG A 20 -35.84 -10.18 19.55
N GLU A 21 -35.85 -11.18 20.41
CA GLU A 21 -35.02 -11.24 21.61
C GLU A 21 -33.57 -11.74 21.32
N GLU A 22 -33.33 -12.26 20.11
CA GLU A 22 -32.08 -12.87 19.69
C GLU A 22 -31.42 -12.18 18.48
N MET A 23 -31.69 -10.90 18.30
CA MET A 23 -31.20 -10.11 17.19
C MET A 23 -29.65 -10.01 17.20
N PRO A 24 -29.00 -10.37 16.09
CA PRO A 24 -27.56 -10.15 15.96
C PRO A 24 -27.18 -8.66 16.03
N ARG A 25 -25.98 -8.40 16.52
CA ARG A 25 -25.43 -7.04 16.57
C ARG A 25 -24.92 -6.58 15.20
N ILE A 26 -24.80 -5.27 15.02
CA ILE A 26 -24.11 -4.70 13.86
C ILE A 26 -22.67 -5.25 13.81
N TYR A 27 -22.21 -5.61 12.62
CA TYR A 27 -20.93 -6.28 12.30
C TYR A 27 -20.81 -7.72 12.79
N GLU A 28 -21.81 -8.29 13.42
CA GLU A 28 -21.78 -9.71 13.79
C GLU A 28 -21.70 -10.60 12.54
N ALA A 29 -20.87 -11.63 12.62
CA ALA A 29 -20.73 -12.64 11.57
C ALA A 29 -21.83 -13.70 11.72
N LEU A 30 -22.50 -13.98 10.63
CA LEU A 30 -23.50 -15.03 10.52
C LEU A 30 -23.03 -16.06 9.51
N VAL A 31 -23.29 -17.35 9.73
CA VAL A 31 -22.84 -18.43 8.86
C VAL A 31 -24.03 -19.23 8.34
N LEU A 32 -24.05 -19.44 7.02
CA LEU A 32 -25.06 -20.29 6.39
C LEU A 32 -24.95 -21.72 6.92
N GLU A 33 -26.08 -22.29 7.42
CA GLU A 33 -26.13 -23.71 7.70
C GLU A 33 -26.18 -24.50 6.39
N GLN A 34 -25.42 -25.58 6.32
CA GLN A 34 -25.34 -26.41 5.13
C GLN A 34 -26.71 -27.07 4.85
N ASP A 35 -27.29 -26.74 3.72
CA ASP A 35 -28.48 -27.39 3.21
C ASP A 35 -28.06 -28.58 2.34
N LYS A 36 -28.39 -29.79 2.81
CA LYS A 36 -28.01 -31.04 2.11
C LYS A 36 -28.61 -31.17 0.71
N ASP A 37 -29.73 -30.47 0.47
CA ASP A 37 -30.43 -30.50 -0.79
C ASP A 37 -30.01 -29.39 -1.76
N ASN A 38 -29.14 -28.49 -1.35
CA ASN A 38 -28.67 -27.39 -2.16
C ASN A 38 -27.13 -27.33 -2.25
N THR A 39 -26.61 -27.92 -3.31
CA THR A 39 -25.16 -27.92 -3.61
C THR A 39 -24.66 -26.66 -4.31
N LEU A 40 -25.58 -25.73 -4.68
CA LEU A 40 -25.23 -24.50 -5.37
C LEU A 40 -24.81 -23.39 -4.41
N ALA A 41 -25.31 -23.42 -3.17
CA ALA A 41 -24.91 -22.47 -2.16
C ALA A 41 -23.54 -22.83 -1.58
N GLU A 42 -22.68 -21.82 -1.43
CA GLU A 42 -21.35 -21.98 -0.84
C GLU A 42 -21.46 -22.48 0.61
N ALA A 43 -20.84 -23.62 0.91
CA ALA A 43 -20.85 -24.17 2.25
C ALA A 43 -20.10 -23.26 3.22
N GLY A 44 -20.75 -22.88 4.33
CA GLY A 44 -20.15 -21.98 5.32
C GLY A 44 -20.04 -20.52 4.86
N LEU A 45 -20.83 -20.10 3.85
CA LEU A 45 -20.93 -18.70 3.44
C LEU A 45 -21.20 -17.82 4.65
N THR A 46 -20.37 -16.81 4.81
CA THR A 46 -20.42 -15.87 5.94
C THR A 46 -21.09 -14.57 5.50
N PHE A 47 -21.96 -14.05 6.37
CA PHE A 47 -22.60 -12.75 6.20
C PHE A 47 -22.20 -11.82 7.33
N GLU A 48 -22.09 -10.54 7.04
CA GLU A 48 -21.85 -9.50 8.05
C GLU A 48 -23.10 -8.61 8.19
N VAL A 49 -23.58 -8.45 9.42
CA VAL A 49 -24.74 -7.60 9.71
C VAL A 49 -24.37 -6.13 9.48
N GLN A 50 -25.14 -5.45 8.62
CA GLN A 50 -24.95 -4.03 8.30
C GLN A 50 -25.99 -3.12 8.93
N GLN A 51 -27.24 -3.59 9.02
CA GLN A 51 -28.39 -2.82 9.50
C GLN A 51 -29.38 -3.71 10.22
N GLN A 52 -30.08 -3.15 11.18
CA GLN A 52 -31.28 -3.73 11.77
C GLN A 52 -32.48 -2.98 11.19
N LEU A 53 -33.38 -3.69 10.48
CA LEU A 53 -34.49 -3.08 9.76
C LEU A 53 -35.78 -2.99 10.63
N GLY A 54 -35.74 -3.57 11.82
CA GLY A 54 -36.93 -3.76 12.66
C GLY A 54 -37.59 -5.11 12.41
N ASP A 55 -38.59 -5.42 13.21
CA ASP A 55 -39.40 -6.65 13.12
C ASP A 55 -38.64 -7.98 13.08
N GLY A 56 -37.44 -8.01 13.70
CA GLY A 56 -36.62 -9.20 13.72
C GLY A 56 -35.71 -9.36 12.49
N ILE A 57 -35.70 -8.41 11.56
CA ILE A 57 -34.95 -8.51 10.31
C ILE A 57 -33.64 -7.74 10.41
N VAL A 58 -32.54 -8.41 10.04
CA VAL A 58 -31.23 -7.80 9.84
C VAL A 58 -30.87 -7.83 8.35
N ARG A 59 -30.28 -6.75 7.89
CA ARG A 59 -29.71 -6.66 6.55
C ARG A 59 -28.23 -6.92 6.60
N THR A 60 -27.75 -7.84 5.77
CA THR A 60 -26.38 -8.31 5.77
C THR A 60 -25.73 -8.18 4.39
N ILE A 61 -24.40 -8.22 4.35
CA ILE A 61 -23.65 -8.42 3.12
C ILE A 61 -22.94 -9.77 3.14
N ALA A 62 -22.97 -10.47 2.02
CA ALA A 62 -22.31 -11.76 1.87
C ALA A 62 -20.79 -11.58 1.65
N MET A 63 -19.98 -12.43 2.28
CA MET A 63 -18.54 -12.54 2.11
C MET A 63 -18.17 -13.71 1.17
N GLY A 64 -18.94 -13.89 0.13
CA GLY A 64 -18.82 -14.91 -0.91
C GLY A 64 -19.96 -14.83 -1.89
N SER A 65 -20.04 -15.75 -2.85
CA SER A 65 -21.14 -15.76 -3.83
C SER A 65 -22.47 -16.00 -3.15
N SER A 66 -23.47 -15.20 -3.51
CA SER A 66 -24.86 -15.40 -3.12
C SER A 66 -25.63 -16.35 -4.05
N ASP A 67 -24.95 -16.94 -5.04
CA ASP A 67 -25.57 -17.87 -5.96
C ASP A 67 -26.09 -19.11 -5.22
N GLY A 68 -27.30 -19.53 -5.58
CA GLY A 68 -27.96 -20.68 -4.93
C GLY A 68 -28.64 -20.37 -3.62
N LEU A 69 -28.55 -19.15 -3.08
CA LEU A 69 -29.31 -18.77 -1.88
C LEU A 69 -30.81 -18.72 -2.16
N ARG A 70 -31.60 -19.24 -1.22
CA ARG A 70 -33.05 -19.26 -1.29
C ARG A 70 -33.68 -18.80 0.02
N ARG A 71 -34.88 -18.26 -0.05
CA ARG A 71 -35.71 -18.00 1.14
C ARG A 71 -35.87 -19.29 1.93
N GLY A 72 -35.89 -19.17 3.24
CA GLY A 72 -36.08 -20.30 4.14
C GLY A 72 -34.80 -21.01 4.56
N MET A 73 -33.65 -20.72 3.92
CA MET A 73 -32.36 -21.27 4.37
C MET A 73 -32.02 -20.75 5.75
N LYS A 74 -31.45 -21.61 6.57
CA LYS A 74 -31.06 -21.28 7.94
C LYS A 74 -29.69 -20.66 8.02
N VAL A 75 -29.56 -19.65 8.85
CA VAL A 75 -28.33 -18.92 9.10
C VAL A 75 -28.10 -18.85 10.60
N LYS A 76 -26.90 -19.20 11.03
CA LYS A 76 -26.51 -19.26 12.43
C LYS A 76 -25.70 -18.03 12.82
N SER A 77 -26.08 -17.38 13.90
CA SER A 77 -25.27 -16.34 14.54
C SER A 77 -24.03 -16.94 15.18
N THR A 78 -22.87 -16.31 14.99
CA THR A 78 -21.63 -16.69 15.67
C THR A 78 -21.49 -16.03 17.03
N GLY A 79 -22.24 -14.97 17.31
CA GLY A 79 -22.15 -14.17 18.52
C GLY A 79 -20.95 -13.23 18.54
N SER A 80 -20.17 -13.16 17.46
CA SER A 80 -18.95 -12.34 17.34
C SER A 80 -18.82 -11.75 15.94
N GLU A 81 -18.01 -10.71 15.82
CA GLU A 81 -17.63 -10.12 14.54
C GLU A 81 -16.74 -11.08 13.72
N ILE A 82 -16.57 -10.79 12.43
CA ILE A 82 -15.62 -11.51 11.59
C ILE A 82 -14.23 -11.40 12.24
N SER A 83 -13.63 -12.54 12.54
CA SER A 83 -12.30 -12.64 13.10
C SER A 83 -11.39 -13.41 12.13
N VAL A 84 -10.12 -13.05 12.11
CA VAL A 84 -9.12 -13.62 11.21
C VAL A 84 -7.90 -14.12 12.00
N PRO A 85 -7.19 -15.15 11.50
CA PRO A 85 -5.98 -15.61 12.15
C PRO A 85 -4.91 -14.53 12.08
N VAL A 86 -4.13 -14.42 13.14
CA VAL A 86 -3.00 -13.49 13.26
C VAL A 86 -1.78 -14.24 13.79
N GLY A 87 -0.61 -13.66 13.59
CA GLY A 87 0.63 -14.22 14.12
C GLY A 87 1.55 -14.84 13.06
N PRO A 88 2.71 -15.40 13.48
CA PRO A 88 3.78 -15.82 12.56
C PRO A 88 3.40 -16.88 11.53
N LYS A 89 2.42 -17.73 11.82
CA LYS A 89 1.97 -18.76 10.87
C LYS A 89 1.21 -18.22 9.66
N THR A 90 0.83 -16.95 9.67
CA THR A 90 0.25 -16.27 8.51
C THR A 90 1.32 -15.86 7.48
N LEU A 91 2.58 -15.80 7.88
CA LEU A 91 3.69 -15.43 6.99
C LEU A 91 3.90 -16.48 5.89
N GLY A 92 4.13 -16.01 4.68
CA GLY A 92 4.29 -16.87 3.51
C GLY A 92 2.98 -17.43 2.97
N ARG A 93 1.83 -17.06 3.54
CA ARG A 93 0.52 -17.60 3.20
C ARG A 93 -0.35 -16.61 2.46
N ILE A 94 -1.20 -17.12 1.59
CA ILE A 94 -2.26 -16.36 0.92
C ILE A 94 -3.60 -16.73 1.53
N MET A 95 -4.35 -15.71 1.93
CA MET A 95 -5.65 -15.87 2.60
C MET A 95 -6.73 -15.05 1.91
N ASP A 96 -7.97 -15.48 2.09
CA ASP A 96 -9.15 -14.69 1.71
C ASP A 96 -9.52 -13.66 2.80
N VAL A 97 -10.61 -12.94 2.58
CA VAL A 97 -11.12 -11.90 3.51
C VAL A 97 -11.43 -12.44 4.91
N LEU A 98 -11.75 -13.72 5.04
CA LEU A 98 -12.04 -14.41 6.31
C LEU A 98 -10.79 -15.04 6.94
N GLY A 99 -9.62 -14.86 6.32
CA GLY A 99 -8.37 -15.45 6.76
C GLY A 99 -8.26 -16.95 6.47
N ARG A 100 -9.07 -17.47 5.53
CA ARG A 100 -8.95 -18.86 5.08
C ARG A 100 -7.84 -18.97 4.04
N PRO A 101 -6.96 -19.99 4.10
CA PRO A 101 -5.90 -20.18 3.13
C PRO A 101 -6.48 -20.50 1.74
N VAL A 102 -5.90 -19.90 0.70
CA VAL A 102 -6.26 -20.10 -0.71
C VAL A 102 -5.05 -20.50 -1.57
N ASP A 103 -3.95 -20.86 -0.91
CA ASP A 103 -2.64 -21.19 -1.51
C ASP A 103 -2.37 -22.70 -1.64
N ASP A 104 -3.34 -23.55 -1.37
CA ASP A 104 -3.22 -25.01 -1.36
C ASP A 104 -2.12 -25.58 -0.45
N CYS A 105 -1.59 -24.77 0.49
CA CYS A 105 -0.55 -25.16 1.44
C CYS A 105 -1.11 -25.75 2.75
N GLY A 106 -2.38 -26.11 2.77
CA GLY A 106 -3.07 -26.66 3.94
C GLY A 106 -3.52 -25.60 4.95
N PRO A 107 -4.13 -26.01 6.07
CA PRO A 107 -4.65 -25.08 7.07
C PRO A 107 -3.52 -24.30 7.76
N ILE A 108 -3.82 -23.07 8.17
CA ILE A 108 -2.85 -22.21 8.90
C ILE A 108 -2.59 -22.75 10.33
N GLY A 109 -3.49 -23.58 10.84
CA GLY A 109 -3.43 -24.13 12.19
C GLY A 109 -4.27 -23.32 13.19
N GLU A 110 -4.24 -23.74 14.44
CA GLU A 110 -4.90 -23.02 15.53
C GLU A 110 -4.01 -21.82 15.93
N GLU A 111 -4.39 -20.65 15.45
CA GLU A 111 -3.77 -19.39 15.79
C GLU A 111 -4.73 -18.51 16.58
N GLU A 112 -4.19 -17.51 17.24
CA GLU A 112 -4.99 -16.42 17.78
C GLU A 112 -5.79 -15.79 16.66
N ARG A 113 -7.06 -15.52 16.92
CA ARG A 113 -7.94 -14.82 15.97
C ARG A 113 -8.34 -13.49 16.57
N ARG A 114 -8.32 -12.45 15.75
CA ARG A 114 -8.73 -11.10 16.15
C ARG A 114 -9.83 -10.58 15.25
N PRO A 115 -10.80 -9.81 15.80
CA PRO A 115 -11.85 -9.20 15.01
C PRO A 115 -11.27 -8.14 14.07
N ILE A 116 -11.84 -8.05 12.86
CA ILE A 116 -11.41 -7.06 11.86
C ILE A 116 -11.89 -5.65 12.18
N HIS A 117 -12.99 -5.51 12.92
CA HIS A 117 -13.49 -4.23 13.40
C HIS A 117 -12.85 -3.93 14.78
N ARG A 118 -11.94 -2.98 14.77
CA ARG A 118 -11.22 -2.54 15.97
C ARG A 118 -11.16 -1.01 15.99
N ALA A 119 -11.24 -0.42 17.17
CA ALA A 119 -11.01 1.00 17.32
C ALA A 119 -9.54 1.36 17.03
N ALA A 120 -9.30 2.57 16.55
CA ALA A 120 -7.95 3.12 16.45
C ALA A 120 -7.29 3.18 17.84
N PRO A 121 -5.93 3.13 17.91
CA PRO A 121 -5.22 3.31 19.15
C PRO A 121 -5.61 4.62 19.86
N LYS A 122 -5.68 4.59 21.18
CA LYS A 122 -5.99 5.78 21.96
C LYS A 122 -4.84 6.76 21.92
N PHE A 123 -5.14 8.03 22.18
CA PHE A 123 -4.14 9.11 22.16
C PHE A 123 -2.94 8.84 23.09
N ASP A 124 -3.16 8.23 24.23
CA ASP A 124 -2.12 7.87 25.20
C ASP A 124 -1.26 6.67 24.79
N GLU A 125 -1.71 5.89 23.80
CA GLU A 125 -0.97 4.75 23.23
C GLU A 125 -0.06 5.17 22.08
N LEU A 126 -0.28 6.35 21.47
CA LEU A 126 0.50 6.83 20.33
C LEU A 126 1.94 7.17 20.71
N SER A 127 2.86 6.97 19.76
CA SER A 127 4.24 7.43 19.91
C SER A 127 4.30 8.95 19.85
N PRO A 128 4.99 9.61 20.79
CA PRO A 128 5.18 11.05 20.76
C PRO A 128 6.28 11.51 19.79
N SER A 129 7.13 10.62 19.33
CA SER A 129 8.24 10.90 18.41
C SER A 129 7.89 10.58 16.97
N VAL A 130 8.43 11.37 16.05
CA VAL A 130 8.42 11.10 14.63
C VAL A 130 9.77 10.52 14.24
N ASP A 131 9.85 9.21 14.12
CA ASP A 131 11.05 8.53 13.66
C ASP A 131 10.96 8.31 12.15
N LEU A 132 12.09 8.48 11.46
CA LEU A 132 12.16 8.19 10.03
C LEU A 132 12.34 6.69 9.78
N LEU A 133 11.71 6.19 8.73
CA LEU A 133 11.89 4.86 8.21
C LEU A 133 12.85 4.93 7.01
N GLU A 134 14.08 4.48 7.19
CA GLU A 134 15.04 4.38 6.07
C GLU A 134 14.64 3.21 5.16
N THR A 135 14.41 3.51 3.91
CA THR A 135 14.05 2.50 2.91
C THR A 135 15.26 1.88 2.22
N GLY A 136 16.42 2.53 2.30
CA GLY A 136 17.62 2.14 1.58
C GLY A 136 17.59 2.49 0.09
N ILE A 137 16.59 3.25 -0.34
CA ILE A 137 16.40 3.71 -1.72
C ILE A 137 16.69 5.21 -1.77
N LYS A 138 17.77 5.59 -2.45
CA LYS A 138 18.28 6.97 -2.46
C LYS A 138 17.24 8.03 -2.76
N VAL A 139 16.49 7.87 -3.83
CA VAL A 139 15.50 8.87 -4.26
C VAL A 139 14.39 9.07 -3.24
N ILE A 140 13.96 8.00 -2.60
CA ILE A 140 12.89 8.05 -1.59
C ILE A 140 13.40 8.68 -0.31
N ASP A 141 14.52 8.18 0.22
CA ASP A 141 15.06 8.66 1.48
C ASP A 141 15.51 10.12 1.42
N LEU A 142 15.96 10.59 0.25
CA LEU A 142 16.34 11.98 0.05
C LEU A 142 15.16 12.93 -0.14
N ILE A 143 14.24 12.58 -1.06
CA ILE A 143 13.22 13.51 -1.58
C ILE A 143 11.88 13.39 -0.84
N CYS A 144 11.48 12.16 -0.52
CA CYS A 144 10.19 11.89 0.13
C CYS A 144 10.35 10.89 1.29
N PRO A 145 11.14 11.23 2.32
CA PRO A 145 11.40 10.34 3.46
C PRO A 145 10.10 9.92 4.15
N PHE A 146 10.04 8.66 4.57
CA PHE A 146 8.90 8.10 5.24
C PHE A 146 9.02 8.26 6.76
N ALA A 147 7.91 8.56 7.42
CA ALA A 147 7.81 8.45 8.87
C ALA A 147 7.40 7.01 9.25
N LYS A 148 7.95 6.48 10.33
CA LYS A 148 7.41 5.27 10.96
C LYS A 148 5.98 5.54 11.44
N GLY A 149 5.06 4.65 11.10
CA GLY A 149 3.64 4.86 11.36
C GLY A 149 2.97 5.83 10.39
N GLY A 150 3.68 6.30 9.37
CA GLY A 150 3.17 7.18 8.33
C GLY A 150 2.39 6.45 7.24
N LYS A 151 1.65 7.22 6.47
CA LYS A 151 0.83 6.75 5.35
C LYS A 151 1.41 7.31 4.06
N VAL A 152 1.82 6.41 3.17
CA VAL A 152 2.48 6.76 1.91
C VAL A 152 1.57 6.41 0.75
N GLY A 153 1.28 7.37 -0.12
CA GLY A 153 0.60 7.12 -1.38
C GLY A 153 1.61 6.80 -2.49
N LEU A 154 1.41 5.71 -3.19
CA LEU A 154 2.20 5.32 -4.35
C LEU A 154 1.38 5.51 -5.62
N PHE A 155 1.78 6.49 -6.43
CA PHE A 155 1.12 6.86 -7.66
C PHE A 155 1.93 6.37 -8.86
N GLY A 156 1.25 5.96 -9.90
CA GLY A 156 1.91 5.59 -11.15
C GLY A 156 1.03 4.74 -12.04
N GLY A 157 1.21 4.88 -13.33
CA GLY A 157 0.54 4.07 -14.34
C GLY A 157 1.04 2.62 -14.36
N ALA A 158 0.55 1.86 -15.32
CA ALA A 158 1.05 0.51 -15.56
C ALA A 158 2.50 0.54 -16.12
N GLY A 159 3.32 -0.41 -15.74
CA GLY A 159 4.66 -0.62 -16.29
C GLY A 159 5.76 0.31 -15.75
N VAL A 160 5.50 1.11 -14.71
CA VAL A 160 6.50 2.00 -14.11
C VAL A 160 7.24 1.38 -12.91
N GLY A 161 6.99 0.10 -12.61
CA GLY A 161 7.71 -0.64 -11.57
C GLY A 161 7.10 -0.55 -10.16
N LYS A 162 5.78 -0.34 -10.02
CA LYS A 162 5.12 -0.34 -8.71
C LYS A 162 5.41 -1.61 -7.90
N THR A 163 5.14 -2.76 -8.49
CA THR A 163 5.36 -4.08 -7.86
C THR A 163 6.80 -4.29 -7.44
N VAL A 164 7.75 -3.94 -8.30
CA VAL A 164 9.19 -4.07 -8.01
C VAL A 164 9.62 -3.18 -6.84
N ASN A 165 9.08 -1.95 -6.77
CA ASN A 165 9.32 -1.08 -5.62
C ASN A 165 8.75 -1.65 -4.33
N MET A 166 7.52 -2.19 -4.36
CA MET A 166 6.91 -2.82 -3.18
C MET A 166 7.75 -4.01 -2.68
N MET A 167 8.21 -4.87 -3.58
CA MET A 167 9.06 -6.00 -3.23
C MET A 167 10.41 -5.55 -2.65
N GLU A 168 11.01 -4.49 -3.19
CA GLU A 168 12.25 -3.95 -2.63
C GLU A 168 12.07 -3.36 -1.23
N PHE A 169 10.95 -2.68 -0.96
CA PHE A 169 10.61 -2.25 0.40
C PHE A 169 10.52 -3.44 1.37
N ILE A 170 9.82 -4.50 0.97
CA ILE A 170 9.69 -5.72 1.77
C ILE A 170 11.07 -6.31 2.08
N ASN A 171 11.91 -6.45 1.05
CA ASN A 171 13.26 -6.98 1.19
C ASN A 171 14.12 -6.12 2.13
N ASN A 172 14.10 -4.81 1.94
CA ASN A 172 14.93 -3.90 2.69
C ASN A 172 14.49 -3.79 4.15
N ILE A 173 13.19 -3.73 4.42
CA ILE A 173 12.66 -3.71 5.79
C ILE A 173 12.96 -5.03 6.51
N ALA A 174 12.80 -6.17 5.83
CA ALA A 174 13.14 -7.46 6.42
C ALA A 174 14.63 -7.56 6.78
N LYS A 175 15.52 -7.07 5.92
CA LYS A 175 16.97 -7.11 6.15
C LYS A 175 17.46 -6.08 7.17
N ALA A 176 16.97 -4.84 7.08
CA ALA A 176 17.46 -3.75 7.91
C ALA A 176 16.84 -3.75 9.32
N TYR A 177 15.59 -4.10 9.46
CA TYR A 177 14.82 -4.00 10.70
C TYR A 177 14.32 -5.35 11.23
N GLY A 178 14.50 -6.44 10.49
CA GLY A 178 13.90 -7.74 10.83
C GLY A 178 12.36 -7.70 10.88
N GLY A 179 11.75 -6.71 10.21
CA GLY A 179 10.31 -6.47 10.19
C GLY A 179 9.59 -7.40 9.23
N TYR A 180 8.28 -7.51 9.44
CA TYR A 180 7.38 -8.23 8.57
C TYR A 180 6.54 -7.26 7.75
N SER A 181 5.92 -7.79 6.70
CA SER A 181 5.02 -7.03 5.84
C SER A 181 3.69 -7.76 5.71
N VAL A 182 2.64 -7.00 5.51
CA VAL A 182 1.31 -7.52 5.16
C VAL A 182 0.89 -6.89 3.84
N PHE A 183 0.43 -7.71 2.91
CA PHE A 183 -0.09 -7.24 1.63
C PHE A 183 -1.59 -7.49 1.54
N ALA A 184 -2.35 -6.44 1.35
CA ALA A 184 -3.79 -6.48 1.14
C ALA A 184 -4.12 -6.11 -0.31
N GLY A 185 -4.45 -7.11 -1.12
CA GLY A 185 -4.90 -6.95 -2.51
C GLY A 185 -6.40 -6.67 -2.56
N VAL A 186 -6.76 -5.42 -2.80
CA VAL A 186 -8.14 -4.95 -2.82
C VAL A 186 -8.64 -4.81 -4.25
N GLY A 187 -9.49 -5.72 -4.68
CA GLY A 187 -10.06 -5.72 -6.02
C GLY A 187 -9.03 -5.95 -7.13
N GLU A 188 -7.88 -6.58 -6.82
CA GLU A 188 -6.87 -6.90 -7.80
C GLU A 188 -7.30 -8.06 -8.72
N ARG A 189 -6.67 -8.14 -9.89
CA ARG A 189 -6.88 -9.27 -10.79
C ARG A 189 -6.19 -10.51 -10.22
N THR A 190 -6.85 -11.65 -10.30
CA THR A 190 -6.31 -12.95 -9.85
C THR A 190 -4.93 -13.23 -10.43
N ARG A 191 -4.75 -12.92 -11.71
CA ARG A 191 -3.46 -13.09 -12.39
C ARG A 191 -2.35 -12.24 -11.78
N GLU A 192 -2.62 -10.96 -11.52
CA GLU A 192 -1.65 -10.03 -10.94
C GLU A 192 -1.25 -10.46 -9.52
N GLY A 193 -2.21 -10.94 -8.73
CA GLY A 193 -1.92 -11.51 -7.41
C GLY A 193 -1.07 -12.77 -7.47
N ASN A 194 -1.32 -13.65 -8.43
CA ASN A 194 -0.54 -14.86 -8.64
C ASN A 194 0.89 -14.54 -9.13
N ASP A 195 1.02 -13.63 -10.08
CA ASP A 195 2.33 -13.18 -10.58
C ASP A 195 3.15 -12.57 -9.42
N PHE A 196 2.53 -11.73 -8.58
CA PHE A 196 3.16 -11.14 -7.40
C PHE A 196 3.65 -12.19 -6.39
N TYR A 197 2.86 -13.22 -6.15
CA TYR A 197 3.25 -14.33 -5.28
C TYR A 197 4.53 -15.03 -5.79
N HIS A 198 4.56 -15.39 -7.07
CA HIS A 198 5.71 -16.07 -7.66
C HIS A 198 6.95 -15.16 -7.73
N GLU A 199 6.78 -13.86 -7.95
CA GLU A 199 7.88 -12.90 -7.90
C GLU A 199 8.47 -12.78 -6.49
N MET A 200 7.64 -12.80 -5.45
CA MET A 200 8.12 -12.81 -4.06
C MET A 200 8.82 -14.13 -3.68
N GLU A 201 8.34 -15.25 -4.20
CA GLU A 201 8.99 -16.54 -4.02
C GLU A 201 10.38 -16.56 -4.68
N ALA A 202 10.46 -16.11 -5.94
CA ALA A 202 11.71 -16.01 -6.70
C ALA A 202 12.72 -15.05 -6.03
N SER A 203 12.24 -13.96 -5.44
CA SER A 203 13.05 -12.96 -4.73
C SER A 203 13.38 -13.36 -3.29
N LYS A 204 12.90 -14.51 -2.81
CA LYS A 204 13.13 -15.05 -1.47
C LYS A 204 12.69 -14.12 -0.31
N VAL A 205 11.59 -13.41 -0.52
CA VAL A 205 11.00 -12.52 0.49
C VAL A 205 9.64 -13.01 0.98
N LEU A 206 9.12 -14.08 0.40
CA LEU A 206 7.80 -14.62 0.67
C LEU A 206 7.58 -14.95 2.16
N ASP A 207 8.59 -15.51 2.83
CA ASP A 207 8.55 -15.90 4.25
C ASP A 207 8.45 -14.70 5.23
N LYS A 208 8.52 -13.47 4.71
CA LYS A 208 8.39 -12.22 5.48
C LYS A 208 7.06 -11.51 5.28
N VAL A 209 6.16 -12.07 4.49
CA VAL A 209 4.93 -11.41 4.07
C VAL A 209 3.71 -12.29 4.33
N ALA A 210 2.69 -11.73 4.97
CA ALA A 210 1.34 -12.29 4.99
C ALA A 210 0.50 -11.62 3.91
N MET A 211 -0.23 -12.38 3.10
CA MET A 211 -1.02 -11.86 1.99
C MET A 211 -2.49 -12.17 2.16
N VAL A 212 -3.33 -11.15 1.93
CA VAL A 212 -4.78 -11.31 1.89
C VAL A 212 -5.32 -10.70 0.60
N PHE A 213 -6.21 -11.41 -0.07
CA PHE A 213 -6.80 -10.95 -1.32
C PHE A 213 -8.33 -10.95 -1.26
N GLY A 214 -8.92 -9.82 -1.68
CA GLY A 214 -10.31 -9.70 -2.09
C GLY A 214 -10.31 -9.31 -3.56
N GLN A 215 -10.43 -10.30 -4.44
CA GLN A 215 -10.19 -10.16 -5.87
C GLN A 215 -11.31 -9.42 -6.60
N MET A 216 -11.04 -8.97 -7.82
CA MET A 216 -11.97 -8.19 -8.64
C MET A 216 -13.29 -8.94 -8.94
N ASN A 217 -13.25 -10.26 -9.04
CA ASN A 217 -14.41 -11.11 -9.30
C ASN A 217 -15.21 -11.47 -8.04
N GLU A 218 -14.71 -11.14 -6.87
CA GLU A 218 -15.40 -11.40 -5.61
C GLU A 218 -16.46 -10.34 -5.29
N PRO A 219 -17.47 -10.67 -4.48
CA PRO A 219 -18.51 -9.72 -4.07
C PRO A 219 -17.96 -8.47 -3.41
N PRO A 220 -18.69 -7.34 -3.43
CA PRO A 220 -18.21 -6.08 -2.87
C PRO A 220 -17.91 -6.15 -1.36
N GLY A 221 -18.57 -7.03 -0.61
CA GLY A 221 -18.28 -7.27 0.80
C GLY A 221 -16.84 -7.74 1.01
N ASN A 222 -16.35 -8.67 0.20
CA ASN A 222 -14.98 -9.17 0.26
C ASN A 222 -13.97 -8.04 0.00
N ARG A 223 -14.18 -7.29 -1.10
CA ARG A 223 -13.30 -6.18 -1.49
C ARG A 223 -13.30 -5.03 -0.48
N LEU A 224 -14.41 -4.82 0.22
CA LEU A 224 -14.52 -3.79 1.26
C LEU A 224 -13.82 -4.19 2.56
N ARG A 225 -13.82 -5.47 2.92
CA ARG A 225 -13.31 -5.97 4.21
C ARG A 225 -11.88 -6.47 4.17
N VAL A 226 -11.36 -6.83 3.00
CA VAL A 226 -9.99 -7.39 2.89
C VAL A 226 -8.90 -6.44 3.39
N ALA A 227 -9.05 -5.13 3.20
CA ALA A 227 -8.12 -4.15 3.75
C ALA A 227 -8.11 -4.17 5.29
N LEU A 228 -9.27 -4.35 5.92
CA LEU A 228 -9.37 -4.51 7.38
C LEU A 228 -8.77 -5.83 7.86
N THR A 229 -8.89 -6.89 7.09
CA THR A 229 -8.25 -8.18 7.37
C THR A 229 -6.73 -8.03 7.40
N GLY A 230 -6.15 -7.43 6.37
CA GLY A 230 -4.72 -7.16 6.31
C GLY A 230 -4.25 -6.26 7.44
N LEU A 231 -4.98 -5.20 7.73
CA LEU A 231 -4.68 -4.28 8.83
C LEU A 231 -4.70 -4.98 10.18
N THR A 232 -5.66 -5.88 10.41
CA THR A 232 -5.74 -6.66 11.66
C THR A 232 -4.53 -7.56 11.85
N MET A 233 -4.04 -8.19 10.78
CA MET A 233 -2.80 -8.98 10.82
C MET A 233 -1.58 -8.11 11.11
N ALA A 234 -1.50 -6.93 10.49
CA ALA A 234 -0.44 -5.97 10.74
C ALA A 234 -0.44 -5.46 12.20
N GLU A 235 -1.62 -5.17 12.76
CA GLU A 235 -1.78 -4.74 14.15
C GLU A 235 -1.29 -5.79 15.14
N ALA A 236 -1.49 -7.08 14.87
CA ALA A 236 -1.01 -8.14 15.73
C ALA A 236 0.53 -8.11 15.85
N PHE A 237 1.22 -7.98 14.74
CA PHE A 237 2.68 -7.85 14.74
C PHE A 237 3.17 -6.55 15.37
N ARG A 238 2.48 -5.42 15.14
CA ARG A 238 2.78 -4.14 15.80
C ARG A 238 2.69 -4.28 17.30
N ASP A 239 1.64 -4.90 17.80
CA ASP A 239 1.39 -5.06 19.23
C ASP A 239 2.43 -5.98 19.89
N GLU A 240 3.17 -6.79 19.12
CA GLU A 240 4.35 -7.56 19.54
C GLU A 240 5.66 -6.73 19.58
N GLY A 241 5.59 -5.44 19.27
CA GLY A 241 6.75 -4.54 19.27
C GLY A 241 7.55 -4.49 17.97
N ARG A 242 6.91 -4.79 16.84
CA ARG A 242 7.58 -4.80 15.53
C ARG A 242 7.22 -3.57 14.70
N ASP A 243 8.11 -3.23 13.80
CA ASP A 243 7.86 -2.27 12.73
C ASP A 243 7.35 -3.01 11.50
N ILE A 244 6.13 -2.73 11.08
CA ILE A 244 5.41 -3.45 10.03
C ILE A 244 5.16 -2.54 8.83
N LEU A 245 5.34 -3.08 7.63
CA LEU A 245 4.82 -2.48 6.41
C LEU A 245 3.46 -3.09 6.08
N LEU A 246 2.50 -2.23 5.81
CA LEU A 246 1.19 -2.61 5.29
C LEU A 246 1.03 -2.07 3.87
N PHE A 247 0.90 -2.96 2.90
CA PHE A 247 0.61 -2.60 1.52
C PHE A 247 -0.89 -2.74 1.27
N ILE A 248 -1.49 -1.72 0.66
CA ILE A 248 -2.89 -1.75 0.22
C ILE A 248 -2.91 -1.45 -1.27
N ASP A 249 -3.20 -2.44 -2.07
CA ASP A 249 -3.29 -2.29 -3.51
C ASP A 249 -4.69 -2.78 -3.96
N ASN A 250 -5.60 -1.93 -4.21
CA ASN A 250 -5.56 -0.49 -4.42
C ASN A 250 -6.60 0.21 -3.51
N ILE A 251 -6.23 1.30 -2.86
CA ILE A 251 -7.12 2.01 -1.92
C ILE A 251 -8.36 2.60 -2.64
N TYR A 252 -8.25 2.98 -3.91
CA TYR A 252 -9.40 3.44 -4.69
C TYR A 252 -10.48 2.36 -4.83
N ARG A 253 -10.09 1.10 -5.01
CA ARG A 253 -11.05 -0.02 -5.09
C ARG A 253 -11.72 -0.33 -3.77
N TYR A 254 -11.06 -0.03 -2.65
CA TYR A 254 -11.70 -0.03 -1.34
C TYR A 254 -12.88 0.95 -1.30
N THR A 255 -12.69 2.17 -1.77
CA THR A 255 -13.77 3.17 -1.82
C THR A 255 -14.88 2.79 -2.79
N LEU A 256 -14.56 2.21 -3.94
CA LEU A 256 -15.56 1.70 -4.89
C LEU A 256 -16.39 0.55 -4.30
N ALA A 257 -15.77 -0.39 -3.61
CA ALA A 257 -16.49 -1.47 -2.93
C ALA A 257 -17.46 -0.90 -1.88
N GLY A 258 -17.05 0.12 -1.14
CA GLY A 258 -17.91 0.85 -0.22
C GLY A 258 -19.09 1.54 -0.92
N THR A 259 -18.87 2.11 -2.10
CA THR A 259 -19.93 2.70 -2.93
C THR A 259 -20.94 1.64 -3.37
N GLU A 260 -20.48 0.49 -3.86
CA GLU A 260 -21.33 -0.62 -4.27
C GLU A 260 -22.18 -1.16 -3.10
N VAL A 261 -21.57 -1.39 -1.94
CA VAL A 261 -22.28 -1.82 -0.73
C VAL A 261 -23.31 -0.78 -0.29
N SER A 262 -22.95 0.50 -0.28
CA SER A 262 -23.87 1.59 0.09
C SER A 262 -25.09 1.66 -0.82
N ALA A 263 -24.89 1.48 -2.13
CA ALA A 263 -25.97 1.45 -3.11
C ALA A 263 -26.89 0.24 -2.88
N LEU A 264 -26.32 -0.95 -2.65
CA LEU A 264 -27.08 -2.17 -2.36
C LEU A 264 -27.86 -2.07 -1.03
N LEU A 265 -27.33 -1.33 -0.05
CA LEU A 265 -28.04 -1.07 1.21
C LEU A 265 -29.13 0.01 1.07
N GLY A 266 -29.30 0.60 -0.11
CA GLY A 266 -30.33 1.61 -0.37
C GLY A 266 -30.02 2.99 0.23
N ARG A 267 -28.76 3.30 0.52
CA ARG A 267 -28.35 4.62 1.00
C ARG A 267 -28.33 5.62 -0.15
N MET A 268 -28.78 6.85 0.13
CA MET A 268 -28.75 7.92 -0.86
C MET A 268 -27.29 8.32 -1.16
N PRO A 269 -26.87 8.34 -2.43
CA PRO A 269 -25.49 8.71 -2.78
C PRO A 269 -25.22 10.17 -2.50
N SER A 270 -23.95 10.48 -2.19
CA SER A 270 -23.44 11.84 -2.07
C SER A 270 -22.96 12.37 -3.42
N ALA A 271 -22.15 13.44 -3.41
CA ALA A 271 -21.61 14.03 -4.62
C ALA A 271 -20.86 12.99 -5.49
N VAL A 272 -21.04 13.10 -6.81
CA VAL A 272 -20.42 12.23 -7.82
C VAL A 272 -20.77 10.76 -7.69
N GLY A 273 -21.81 10.41 -6.89
CA GLY A 273 -22.29 9.06 -6.74
C GLY A 273 -21.62 8.21 -5.65
N TYR A 274 -20.67 8.76 -4.89
CA TYR A 274 -20.04 8.07 -3.78
C TYR A 274 -20.97 7.89 -2.58
N GLN A 275 -20.62 6.97 -1.68
CA GLN A 275 -21.32 6.76 -0.43
C GLN A 275 -21.24 7.99 0.49
N PRO A 276 -22.30 8.29 1.25
CA PRO A 276 -22.28 9.43 2.18
C PRO A 276 -21.32 9.21 3.35
N THR A 277 -20.91 7.97 3.60
CA THR A 277 -20.00 7.56 4.67
C THR A 277 -18.54 7.45 4.23
N LEU A 278 -18.18 7.94 3.03
CA LEU A 278 -16.83 7.80 2.45
C LEU A 278 -15.72 8.26 3.40
N ALA A 279 -15.84 9.47 3.94
CA ALA A 279 -14.84 10.04 4.83
C ALA A 279 -14.74 9.27 6.16
N GLU A 280 -15.87 8.80 6.69
CA GLU A 280 -15.91 8.00 7.92
C GLU A 280 -15.27 6.63 7.72
N GLU A 281 -15.59 5.94 6.64
CA GLU A 281 -15.03 4.62 6.31
C GLU A 281 -13.51 4.71 6.07
N MET A 282 -13.08 5.72 5.32
CA MET A 282 -11.67 5.98 5.09
C MET A 282 -10.95 6.34 6.41
N GLY A 283 -11.54 7.19 7.23
CA GLY A 283 -10.99 7.58 8.53
C GLY A 283 -10.83 6.39 9.47
N LYS A 284 -11.82 5.52 9.57
CA LYS A 284 -11.76 4.30 10.39
C LYS A 284 -10.62 3.37 9.98
N LEU A 285 -10.34 3.26 8.68
CA LEU A 285 -9.21 2.47 8.19
C LEU A 285 -7.89 3.18 8.49
N GLN A 286 -7.77 4.45 8.10
CA GLN A 286 -6.50 5.18 8.11
C GLN A 286 -6.00 5.50 9.53
N GLU A 287 -6.88 5.80 10.48
CA GLU A 287 -6.50 6.13 11.85
C GLU A 287 -5.97 4.92 12.66
N ARG A 288 -6.24 3.71 12.22
CA ARG A 288 -5.63 2.49 12.79
C ARG A 288 -4.17 2.31 12.36
N ILE A 289 -3.79 2.92 11.24
CA ILE A 289 -2.44 2.85 10.67
C ILE A 289 -1.60 3.94 11.32
N THR A 290 -0.84 3.57 12.33
CA THR A 290 -0.08 4.55 13.12
C THR A 290 1.05 3.89 13.90
N SER A 291 1.93 4.73 14.46
CA SER A 291 2.97 4.34 15.40
C SER A 291 2.45 4.42 16.82
N THR A 292 2.63 3.34 17.58
CA THR A 292 2.35 3.27 19.00
C THR A 292 3.64 3.25 19.80
N LYS A 293 3.55 3.34 21.13
CA LYS A 293 4.71 3.20 22.02
C LYS A 293 5.39 1.84 21.95
N VAL A 294 4.71 0.84 21.39
CA VAL A 294 5.19 -0.55 21.31
C VAL A 294 5.79 -0.87 19.96
N GLY A 295 5.11 -0.51 18.87
CA GLY A 295 5.54 -0.79 17.50
C GLY A 295 4.87 0.15 16.50
N SER A 296 5.16 -0.02 15.22
CA SER A 296 4.62 0.84 14.16
C SER A 296 4.02 0.05 13.00
N ILE A 297 3.01 0.64 12.36
CA ILE A 297 2.53 0.25 11.03
C ILE A 297 2.76 1.43 10.09
N THR A 298 3.61 1.24 9.10
CA THR A 298 3.78 2.19 8.00
C THR A 298 3.06 1.63 6.78
N SER A 299 2.14 2.39 6.19
CA SER A 299 1.40 1.91 5.02
C SER A 299 1.92 2.50 3.73
N ILE A 300 1.95 1.65 2.71
CA ILE A 300 2.18 2.04 1.31
C ILE A 300 0.92 1.67 0.55
N GLN A 301 0.20 2.69 0.11
CA GLN A 301 -1.10 2.56 -0.51
C GLN A 301 -1.00 2.93 -1.99
N ALA A 302 -1.27 1.97 -2.87
CA ALA A 302 -1.39 2.28 -4.27
C ALA A 302 -2.66 3.09 -4.49
N VAL A 303 -2.53 4.26 -5.10
CA VAL A 303 -3.64 5.17 -5.36
C VAL A 303 -3.85 5.28 -6.86
N TYR A 304 -5.09 5.07 -7.27
CA TYR A 304 -5.53 5.35 -8.62
C TYR A 304 -6.35 6.66 -8.62
N VAL A 305 -6.06 7.53 -9.56
CA VAL A 305 -6.77 8.80 -9.73
C VAL A 305 -7.59 8.72 -11.01
N PRO A 306 -8.93 8.66 -10.91
CA PRO A 306 -9.81 8.58 -12.09
C PRO A 306 -9.63 9.80 -12.98
N ALA A 307 -9.40 9.59 -14.28
CA ALA A 307 -9.22 10.64 -15.27
C ALA A 307 -8.17 11.72 -14.91
N ASP A 308 -7.20 11.37 -14.06
CA ASP A 308 -6.19 12.27 -13.49
C ASP A 308 -6.80 13.48 -12.73
N ASP A 309 -8.04 13.34 -12.27
CA ASP A 309 -8.75 14.37 -11.50
C ASP A 309 -8.52 14.21 -10.00
N LEU A 310 -7.61 15.01 -9.46
CA LEU A 310 -7.29 15.05 -8.03
C LEU A 310 -8.43 15.62 -7.16
N THR A 311 -9.45 16.23 -7.78
CA THR A 311 -10.61 16.80 -7.07
C THR A 311 -11.73 15.77 -6.88
N ASP A 312 -11.62 14.58 -7.49
CA ASP A 312 -12.55 13.48 -7.25
C ASP A 312 -12.59 13.13 -5.74
N PRO A 313 -13.77 12.93 -5.15
CA PRO A 313 -13.93 12.73 -3.71
C PRO A 313 -13.09 11.58 -3.12
N SER A 314 -12.87 10.50 -3.86
CA SER A 314 -12.10 9.35 -3.36
C SER A 314 -10.60 9.67 -3.23
N PRO A 315 -9.88 10.11 -4.28
CA PRO A 315 -8.51 10.56 -4.12
C PRO A 315 -8.38 11.72 -3.13
N ALA A 316 -9.23 12.74 -3.20
CA ALA A 316 -9.17 13.89 -2.30
C ALA A 316 -9.25 13.49 -0.83
N THR A 317 -10.15 12.57 -0.48
CA THR A 317 -10.27 12.04 0.89
C THR A 317 -9.03 11.24 1.27
N THR A 318 -8.50 10.41 0.36
CA THR A 318 -7.28 9.63 0.59
C THR A 318 -6.08 10.54 0.84
N PHE A 319 -5.88 11.56 0.01
CA PHE A 319 -4.79 12.53 0.13
C PHE A 319 -4.75 13.24 1.49
N SER A 320 -5.90 13.52 2.07
CA SER A 320 -5.97 14.18 3.38
C SER A 320 -5.31 13.38 4.51
N HIS A 321 -5.21 12.06 4.34
CA HIS A 321 -4.58 11.15 5.29
C HIS A 321 -3.11 10.86 5.01
N LEU A 322 -2.62 11.13 3.80
CA LEU A 322 -1.25 10.78 3.41
C LEU A 322 -0.20 11.72 4.02
N ASP A 323 0.91 11.15 4.47
CA ASP A 323 2.08 11.86 4.99
C ASP A 323 3.14 12.06 3.91
N ALA A 324 3.22 11.15 2.96
CA ALA A 324 4.13 11.22 1.83
C ALA A 324 3.47 10.70 0.54
N THR A 325 3.94 11.20 -0.58
CA THR A 325 3.47 10.83 -1.91
C THR A 325 4.67 10.49 -2.79
N VAL A 326 4.71 9.27 -3.29
CA VAL A 326 5.71 8.80 -4.25
C VAL A 326 5.05 8.69 -5.62
N VAL A 327 5.53 9.47 -6.57
CA VAL A 327 5.03 9.49 -7.94
C VAL A 327 6.00 8.76 -8.86
N LEU A 328 5.55 7.68 -9.49
CA LEU A 328 6.29 6.94 -10.49
C LEU A 328 5.95 7.47 -11.89
N SER A 329 6.96 7.94 -12.61
CA SER A 329 6.83 8.61 -13.91
C SER A 329 7.23 7.71 -15.07
N ARG A 330 6.38 7.68 -16.10
CA ARG A 330 6.72 7.00 -17.38
C ARG A 330 7.86 7.70 -18.11
N ASP A 331 7.96 9.01 -18.00
CA ASP A 331 9.01 9.78 -18.65
C ASP A 331 10.38 9.40 -18.10
N ILE A 332 10.48 9.25 -16.76
CA ILE A 332 11.70 8.80 -16.09
C ILE A 332 12.01 7.35 -16.43
N ALA A 333 10.99 6.48 -16.47
CA ALA A 333 11.16 5.09 -16.88
C ALA A 333 11.65 4.98 -18.32
N SER A 334 11.17 5.83 -19.24
CA SER A 334 11.61 5.86 -20.64
C SER A 334 13.08 6.26 -20.80
N LEU A 335 13.64 6.99 -19.84
CA LEU A 335 15.08 7.32 -19.78
C LEU A 335 15.93 6.16 -19.23
N GLY A 336 15.31 5.05 -18.86
CA GLY A 336 15.99 3.90 -18.24
C GLY A 336 16.41 4.14 -16.79
N ILE A 337 15.84 5.14 -16.11
CA ILE A 337 16.15 5.47 -14.72
C ILE A 337 15.17 4.70 -13.82
N TYR A 338 15.71 3.80 -13.00
CA TYR A 338 14.96 3.00 -12.05
C TYR A 338 15.60 3.08 -10.65
N PRO A 339 14.78 3.24 -9.57
CA PRO A 339 13.32 3.37 -9.59
C PRO A 339 12.86 4.64 -10.30
N ALA A 340 11.75 4.55 -11.03
CA ALA A 340 11.23 5.64 -11.86
C ALA A 340 10.46 6.70 -11.04
N VAL A 341 10.97 7.04 -9.86
CA VAL A 341 10.39 8.04 -8.97
C VAL A 341 10.64 9.44 -9.49
N ASP A 342 9.58 10.23 -9.63
CA ASP A 342 9.71 11.64 -9.99
C ASP A 342 10.13 12.47 -8.77
N PRO A 343 11.32 13.05 -8.75
CA PRO A 343 11.83 13.80 -7.59
C PRO A 343 11.18 15.17 -7.42
N LEU A 344 10.50 15.68 -8.43
CA LEU A 344 9.82 16.98 -8.39
C LEU A 344 8.35 16.86 -7.98
N ASP A 345 7.68 15.78 -8.40
CA ASP A 345 6.27 15.54 -8.10
C ASP A 345 6.07 14.72 -6.81
N SER A 346 7.11 14.04 -6.33
CA SER A 346 7.09 13.30 -5.06
C SER A 346 7.31 14.25 -3.88
N THR A 347 6.54 14.07 -2.81
CA THR A 347 6.58 14.96 -1.64
C THR A 347 6.48 14.17 -0.33
N SER A 348 6.97 14.77 0.75
CA SER A 348 6.77 14.26 2.11
C SER A 348 6.60 15.42 3.09
N ARG A 349 5.70 15.27 4.05
CA ARG A 349 5.54 16.20 5.18
C ARG A 349 6.76 16.19 6.11
N GLN A 350 7.61 15.16 6.02
CA GLN A 350 8.82 15.03 6.83
C GLN A 350 9.96 15.93 6.35
N VAL A 351 9.86 16.53 5.15
CA VAL A 351 10.88 17.45 4.61
C VAL A 351 10.77 18.81 5.30
N ASP A 352 11.21 18.82 6.55
CA ASP A 352 11.29 19.99 7.43
C ASP A 352 12.64 19.93 8.18
N PRO A 353 13.39 21.07 8.28
CA PRO A 353 14.69 21.09 8.97
C PRO A 353 14.66 20.56 10.41
N ASN A 354 13.54 20.74 11.10
CA ASN A 354 13.37 20.28 12.49
C ASN A 354 13.18 18.75 12.58
N VAL A 355 12.79 18.08 11.50
CA VAL A 355 12.54 16.64 11.45
C VAL A 355 13.73 15.89 10.87
N ILE A 356 14.20 16.29 9.68
CA ILE A 356 15.26 15.59 8.94
C ILE A 356 16.64 16.21 9.14
N GLY A 357 16.73 17.36 9.80
CA GLY A 357 17.98 18.12 10.00
C GLY A 357 18.30 19.05 8.83
N GLU A 358 19.08 20.09 9.13
CA GLU A 358 19.46 21.15 8.18
C GLU A 358 20.25 20.62 6.97
N GLU A 359 21.17 19.67 7.17
CA GLU A 359 21.98 19.13 6.10
C GLU A 359 21.13 18.39 5.06
N HIS A 360 20.30 17.47 5.50
CA HIS A 360 19.41 16.71 4.63
C HIS A 360 18.44 17.64 3.90
N TYR A 361 17.82 18.56 4.62
CA TYR A 361 16.90 19.53 4.05
C TYR A 361 17.55 20.38 2.95
N THR A 362 18.72 20.92 3.23
CA THR A 362 19.47 21.77 2.27
C THR A 362 19.84 20.99 1.02
N VAL A 363 20.36 19.77 1.17
CA VAL A 363 20.73 18.92 0.03
C VAL A 363 19.50 18.56 -0.80
N CYS A 364 18.41 18.18 -0.17
CA CYS A 364 17.14 17.87 -0.84
C CYS A 364 16.65 19.05 -1.68
N ARG A 365 16.60 20.25 -1.10
CA ARG A 365 16.14 21.47 -1.80
C ARG A 365 17.03 21.83 -2.96
N ARG A 366 18.35 21.79 -2.79
CA ARG A 366 19.30 22.08 -3.88
C ARG A 366 19.21 21.07 -5.02
N VAL A 367 19.00 19.80 -4.72
CA VAL A 367 18.76 18.76 -5.73
C VAL A 367 17.48 19.07 -6.53
N GLN A 368 16.40 19.40 -5.85
CA GLN A 368 15.14 19.76 -6.51
C GLN A 368 15.26 21.02 -7.36
N GLU A 369 15.94 22.07 -6.87
CA GLU A 369 16.19 23.31 -7.61
C GLU A 369 16.97 23.05 -8.90
N MET A 370 18.03 22.23 -8.84
CA MET A 370 18.83 21.89 -10.02
C MET A 370 18.02 21.07 -11.04
N LEU A 371 17.22 20.12 -10.59
CA LEU A 371 16.36 19.32 -11.47
C LEU A 371 15.24 20.17 -12.08
N GLN A 372 14.68 21.11 -11.32
CA GLN A 372 13.66 22.03 -11.81
C GLN A 372 14.26 22.97 -12.90
N LYS A 373 15.41 23.53 -12.63
CA LYS A 373 16.15 24.37 -13.60
C LYS A 373 16.46 23.59 -14.89
N TYR A 374 16.87 22.35 -14.76
CA TYR A 374 17.10 21.47 -15.91
C TYR A 374 15.82 21.22 -16.71
N LYS A 375 14.69 20.97 -16.02
CA LYS A 375 13.39 20.79 -16.66
C LYS A 375 12.99 22.03 -17.49
N GLU A 376 13.19 23.22 -16.96
CA GLU A 376 12.90 24.50 -17.63
C GLU A 376 13.81 24.74 -18.85
N LEU A 377 15.08 24.37 -18.75
CA LEU A 377 16.06 24.53 -19.84
C LEU A 377 15.94 23.45 -20.93
N ARG A 378 15.27 22.35 -20.67
CA ARG A 378 15.20 21.19 -21.58
C ARG A 378 14.65 21.53 -22.96
N ASP A 379 13.61 22.37 -23.02
CA ASP A 379 13.01 22.79 -24.27
C ASP A 379 13.91 23.72 -25.05
N ILE A 380 14.66 24.58 -24.36
CA ILE A 380 15.66 25.47 -24.96
C ILE A 380 16.79 24.62 -25.54
N ILE A 381 17.27 23.64 -24.80
CA ILE A 381 18.34 22.71 -25.24
C ILE A 381 17.91 21.92 -26.48
N ALA A 382 16.65 21.48 -26.53
CA ALA A 382 16.11 20.70 -27.64
C ALA A 382 16.03 21.54 -28.93
N ILE A 383 15.78 22.84 -28.83
CA ILE A 383 15.62 23.74 -29.98
C ILE A 383 16.96 24.36 -30.41
N LEU A 384 17.70 24.89 -29.47
CA LEU A 384 18.91 25.71 -29.73
C LEU A 384 20.24 24.98 -29.50
N GLY A 385 20.19 23.83 -28.79
CA GLY A 385 21.38 23.09 -28.40
C GLY A 385 22.01 23.59 -27.09
N MET A 386 22.95 22.80 -26.56
CA MET A 386 23.67 23.13 -25.31
C MET A 386 24.60 24.36 -25.44
N ASP A 387 25.07 24.63 -26.66
CA ASP A 387 26.10 25.66 -26.88
C ASP A 387 25.58 27.09 -26.68
N GLU A 388 24.28 27.29 -26.82
CA GLU A 388 23.59 28.59 -26.62
C GLU A 388 23.33 28.92 -25.15
N LEU A 389 23.56 27.98 -24.24
CA LEU A 389 23.36 28.22 -22.81
C LEU A 389 24.52 29.05 -22.22
N SER A 390 24.20 29.82 -21.18
CA SER A 390 25.22 30.49 -20.37
C SER A 390 26.17 29.47 -19.71
N PRO A 391 27.43 29.81 -19.39
CA PRO A 391 28.30 28.90 -18.66
C PRO A 391 27.73 28.37 -17.34
N GLU A 392 27.00 29.22 -16.63
CA GLU A 392 26.31 28.86 -15.40
C GLU A 392 25.20 27.81 -15.65
N ASP A 393 24.40 28.01 -16.69
CA ASP A 393 23.32 27.07 -17.07
C ASP A 393 23.89 25.74 -17.59
N LYS A 394 25.01 25.76 -18.35
CA LYS A 394 25.72 24.55 -18.77
C LYS A 394 26.18 23.72 -17.56
N LEU A 395 26.72 24.39 -16.56
CA LEU A 395 27.18 23.72 -15.33
C LEU A 395 25.98 23.15 -14.56
N ALA A 396 24.90 23.92 -14.41
CA ALA A 396 23.68 23.46 -13.76
C ALA A 396 23.07 22.23 -14.45
N VAL A 397 22.98 22.23 -15.78
CA VAL A 397 22.49 21.10 -16.57
C VAL A 397 23.39 19.87 -16.42
N THR A 398 24.69 20.04 -16.46
CA THR A 398 25.65 18.95 -16.30
C THR A 398 25.52 18.28 -14.93
N ARG A 399 25.44 19.06 -13.88
CA ARG A 399 25.20 18.54 -12.51
C ARG A 399 23.81 17.90 -12.37
N ALA A 400 22.77 18.51 -12.94
CA ALA A 400 21.42 17.96 -12.91
C ALA A 400 21.33 16.58 -13.59
N ARG A 401 22.03 16.38 -14.71
CA ARG A 401 22.10 15.07 -15.38
C ARG A 401 22.82 14.04 -14.51
N LYS A 402 23.89 14.40 -13.83
CA LYS A 402 24.58 13.52 -12.88
C LYS A 402 23.65 13.16 -11.71
N ILE A 403 22.93 14.13 -11.15
CA ILE A 403 21.91 13.91 -10.11
C ILE A 403 20.86 12.93 -10.60
N GLN A 404 20.29 13.15 -11.78
CA GLN A 404 19.27 12.27 -12.36
C GLN A 404 19.78 10.83 -12.52
N ARG A 405 21.00 10.64 -12.98
CA ARG A 405 21.64 9.33 -13.07
C ARG A 405 21.90 8.71 -11.71
N PHE A 406 22.34 9.50 -10.74
CA PHE A 406 22.62 9.02 -9.38
C PHE A 406 21.37 8.69 -8.57
N LEU A 407 20.21 9.22 -8.95
CA LEU A 407 18.92 8.79 -8.39
C LEU A 407 18.59 7.34 -8.76
N SER A 408 19.15 6.78 -9.83
CA SER A 408 19.02 5.38 -10.17
C SER A 408 19.75 4.47 -9.19
N GLN A 409 19.22 3.27 -8.98
CA GLN A 409 19.78 2.32 -8.02
C GLN A 409 19.40 0.90 -8.42
N PRO A 410 20.33 -0.07 -8.39
CA PRO A 410 19.99 -1.46 -8.61
C PRO A 410 19.27 -2.05 -7.39
N PHE A 411 18.21 -2.78 -7.63
CA PHE A 411 17.41 -3.42 -6.60
C PHE A 411 17.78 -4.89 -6.42
N HIS A 412 17.73 -5.39 -5.19
CA HIS A 412 17.97 -6.79 -4.87
C HIS A 412 16.95 -7.71 -5.55
N VAL A 413 15.68 -7.32 -5.54
CA VAL A 413 14.61 -8.11 -6.16
C VAL A 413 14.68 -8.14 -7.68
N ALA A 414 15.43 -7.24 -8.29
CA ALA A 414 15.64 -7.19 -9.73
C ALA A 414 16.94 -7.87 -10.21
N GLU A 415 17.77 -8.39 -9.32
CA GLU A 415 19.06 -9.04 -9.67
C GLU A 415 18.90 -10.15 -10.70
N VAL A 416 17.85 -10.96 -10.57
CA VAL A 416 17.58 -12.09 -11.47
C VAL A 416 17.32 -11.62 -12.91
N PHE A 417 16.76 -10.43 -13.07
CA PHE A 417 16.41 -9.86 -14.38
C PHE A 417 17.51 -8.97 -14.97
N THR A 418 18.22 -8.24 -14.11
CA THR A 418 19.22 -7.26 -14.55
C THR A 418 20.63 -7.80 -14.56
N GLY A 419 20.90 -8.88 -13.83
CA GLY A 419 22.24 -9.41 -13.63
C GLY A 419 23.17 -8.50 -12.80
N THR A 420 22.61 -7.43 -12.23
CA THR A 420 23.37 -6.46 -11.41
C THR A 420 23.02 -6.66 -9.94
N PRO A 421 24.01 -6.82 -9.04
CA PRO A 421 23.76 -6.95 -7.62
C PRO A 421 23.02 -5.73 -7.07
N GLY A 422 21.96 -5.97 -6.28
CA GLY A 422 21.20 -4.92 -5.63
C GLY A 422 22.00 -4.20 -4.54
N LYS A 423 21.59 -2.97 -4.25
CA LYS A 423 22.26 -2.11 -3.27
C LYS A 423 21.23 -1.53 -2.30
N TYR A 424 21.56 -1.65 -1.01
CA TYR A 424 20.93 -0.89 0.05
C TYR A 424 21.84 0.30 0.37
N VAL A 425 21.34 1.53 0.25
CA VAL A 425 22.14 2.72 0.51
C VAL A 425 21.65 3.41 1.78
N PRO A 426 22.48 3.46 2.84
CA PRO A 426 22.13 4.18 4.05
C PRO A 426 21.86 5.67 3.78
N LEU A 427 20.93 6.26 4.50
CA LEU A 427 20.55 7.67 4.34
C LEU A 427 21.78 8.62 4.40
N LYS A 428 22.70 8.36 5.33
CA LYS A 428 23.92 9.15 5.47
C LYS A 428 24.78 9.18 4.19
N GLU A 429 24.91 8.02 3.53
CA GLU A 429 25.65 7.90 2.28
C GLU A 429 24.91 8.57 1.11
N THR A 430 23.59 8.50 1.12
CA THR A 430 22.74 9.21 0.15
C THR A 430 22.94 10.72 0.25
N ILE A 431 22.84 11.28 1.46
CA ILE A 431 23.05 12.72 1.69
C ILE A 431 24.48 13.13 1.29
N ARG A 432 25.50 12.37 1.70
CA ARG A 432 26.89 12.62 1.34
C ARG A 432 27.08 12.66 -0.17
N GLY A 433 26.59 11.67 -0.89
CA GLY A 433 26.75 11.57 -2.34
C GLY A 433 26.09 12.73 -3.09
N PHE A 434 24.86 13.04 -2.79
CA PHE A 434 24.18 14.17 -3.43
C PHE A 434 24.80 15.53 -3.05
N LYS A 435 25.23 15.70 -1.82
CA LYS A 435 25.95 16.90 -1.37
C LYS A 435 27.22 17.13 -2.19
N MET A 436 28.02 16.10 -2.43
CA MET A 436 29.24 16.20 -3.25
C MET A 436 28.93 16.61 -4.69
N ILE A 437 27.87 16.05 -5.29
CA ILE A 437 27.46 16.42 -6.66
C ILE A 437 27.01 17.88 -6.71
N VAL A 438 26.16 18.32 -5.78
CA VAL A 438 25.63 19.70 -5.76
C VAL A 438 26.74 20.73 -5.52
N ASN A 439 27.76 20.39 -4.71
CA ASN A 439 28.89 21.26 -4.40
C ASN A 439 29.93 21.29 -5.51
N GLY A 440 29.82 20.42 -6.52
CA GLY A 440 30.76 20.40 -7.65
C GLY A 440 32.00 19.53 -7.47
N GLU A 441 32.08 18.77 -6.38
CA GLU A 441 33.21 17.87 -6.12
C GLU A 441 33.32 16.71 -7.14
N CYS A 442 32.24 16.49 -7.89
CA CYS A 442 32.14 15.44 -8.89
C CYS A 442 32.12 15.97 -10.34
N ASP A 443 32.42 17.25 -10.57
CA ASP A 443 32.29 17.88 -11.89
C ASP A 443 33.21 17.24 -12.96
N GLU A 444 34.36 16.72 -12.55
CA GLU A 444 35.34 16.03 -13.41
C GLU A 444 34.90 14.63 -13.85
N LEU A 445 33.90 14.02 -13.17
CA LEU A 445 33.49 12.65 -13.45
C LEU A 445 32.51 12.58 -14.63
N PRO A 446 32.58 11.52 -15.48
CA PRO A 446 31.63 11.33 -16.55
C PRO A 446 30.22 11.01 -16.02
N GLU A 447 29.20 11.49 -16.69
CA GLU A 447 27.79 11.28 -16.33
C GLU A 447 27.41 9.80 -16.13
N GLN A 448 27.96 8.92 -16.97
CA GLN A 448 27.67 7.48 -16.93
C GLN A 448 28.18 6.78 -15.67
N ALA A 449 29.15 7.37 -14.97
CA ALA A 449 29.65 6.82 -13.72
C ALA A 449 28.58 6.80 -12.60
N PHE A 450 27.60 7.68 -12.68
CA PHE A 450 26.54 7.81 -11.69
C PHE A 450 25.34 6.90 -11.93
N TYR A 451 25.31 6.20 -13.08
CA TYR A 451 24.15 5.38 -13.45
C TYR A 451 24.20 4.01 -12.78
N MET A 452 23.09 3.63 -12.11
CA MET A 452 22.90 2.32 -11.46
C MET A 452 24.06 1.96 -10.51
N VAL A 453 24.36 2.87 -9.61
CA VAL A 453 25.33 2.67 -8.51
C VAL A 453 24.65 2.86 -7.17
N GLY A 454 25.24 2.34 -6.12
CA GLY A 454 24.76 2.54 -4.75
C GLY A 454 25.31 3.85 -4.17
N THR A 455 26.49 3.82 -3.58
CA THR A 455 27.14 5.00 -2.97
C THR A 455 27.91 5.83 -3.97
N ILE A 456 28.28 7.05 -3.57
CA ILE A 456 29.11 7.92 -4.40
C ILE A 456 30.50 7.32 -4.66
N ASP A 457 31.04 6.56 -3.71
CA ASP A 457 32.34 5.89 -3.88
C ASP A 457 32.31 4.89 -5.03
N GLU A 458 31.20 4.20 -5.24
CA GLU A 458 31.01 3.31 -6.41
C GLU A 458 31.02 4.10 -7.72
N ALA A 459 30.52 5.34 -7.73
CA ALA A 459 30.59 6.19 -8.91
C ALA A 459 32.05 6.59 -9.22
N PHE A 460 32.84 6.90 -8.21
CA PHE A 460 34.28 7.15 -8.39
C PHE A 460 35.05 5.94 -8.93
N GLU A 461 34.79 4.75 -8.39
CA GLU A 461 35.40 3.52 -8.89
C GLU A 461 34.94 3.20 -10.33
N LYS A 462 33.66 3.36 -10.63
CA LYS A 462 33.14 3.16 -11.98
C LYS A 462 33.72 4.14 -12.98
N ALA A 463 33.97 5.39 -12.58
CA ALA A 463 34.62 6.40 -13.43
C ALA A 463 36.00 5.99 -13.88
N LYS A 464 36.77 5.27 -13.06
CA LYS A 464 38.09 4.75 -13.42
C LYS A 464 38.05 3.68 -14.52
N THR A 465 36.92 3.01 -14.68
CA THR A 465 36.72 1.94 -15.69
C THR A 465 36.14 2.45 -17.00
N ILE A 466 35.53 3.64 -16.97
CA ILE A 466 34.99 4.29 -18.16
C ILE A 466 36.11 5.08 -18.84
N LYS A 467 36.51 4.64 -20.00
CA LYS A 467 37.48 5.32 -20.85
C LYS A 467 36.82 6.25 -21.83
#